data_ef962e38227d36a531e11664a4fe05f8
#
_entry.id   ef962e38227d36a531e11664a4fe05f8
#
_cell.length_a   1.000
_cell.length_b   1.000
_cell.length_c   1.000
_cell.angle_alpha   90.00
_cell.angle_beta   90.00
_cell.angle_gamma   90.00
#
_symmetry.space_group_name_H-M   'P 1'
#
loop_
_entity.id
_entity.type
_entity.pdbx_description
1 polymer ?
#
loop_
_entity_poly.entity_id
_entity_poly.type
_entity_poly.pdbx_seq_one_letter_code
_entity_poly.pdbx_strand_id
1 'polypeptide(L)'
;MVIEHAMLTIKEELVEEFVQTINKAFPILTCSEGHLSHKLLRNKEKPTHFILVVHWNGLEDHLDGFVGSANFRKWNSMLRRFFDGHPKVSHYIEHD
;
A
#
# COMPACT_ATOMS: atom_id res chain seq x y z
N MET A 1 -3.64 -10.27 -14.26
CA MET A 1 -3.61 -9.13 -13.35
C MET A 1 -4.20 -9.52 -12.00
N VAL A 2 -3.58 -9.07 -10.93
CA VAL A 2 -4.09 -9.26 -9.57
C VAL A 2 -4.20 -7.92 -8.87
N ILE A 3 -5.19 -7.79 -7.99
CA ILE A 3 -5.46 -6.56 -7.24
C ILE A 3 -5.09 -6.80 -5.79
N GLU A 4 -4.12 -6.03 -5.29
CA GLU A 4 -3.79 -6.00 -3.88
C GLU A 4 -4.71 -5.02 -3.16
N HIS A 5 -5.23 -5.42 -2.01
CA HIS A 5 -6.09 -4.61 -1.16
C HIS A 5 -5.46 -4.58 0.22
N ALA A 6 -4.82 -3.48 0.57
CA ALA A 6 -4.15 -3.33 1.86
C ALA A 6 -4.96 -2.39 2.77
N MET A 7 -5.49 -2.93 3.86
CA MET A 7 -6.21 -2.15 4.86
C MET A 7 -5.21 -1.60 5.86
N LEU A 8 -5.14 -0.27 5.97
CA LEU A 8 -4.20 0.44 6.82
C LEU A 8 -4.97 1.23 7.87
N THR A 9 -4.66 1.00 9.15
CA THR A 9 -5.16 1.84 10.24
C THR A 9 -4.01 2.73 10.68
N ILE A 10 -4.22 4.04 10.68
CA ILE A 10 -3.18 5.01 10.96
C ILE A 10 -3.40 5.61 12.34
N LYS A 11 -2.31 5.83 13.08
CA LYS A 11 -2.37 6.51 14.36
C LYS A 11 -3.01 7.88 14.18
N GLU A 12 -4.01 8.17 14.99
CA GLU A 12 -4.88 9.35 14.81
C GLU A 12 -4.09 10.65 14.68
N GLU A 13 -3.11 10.85 15.54
CA GLU A 13 -2.32 12.08 15.59
C GLU A 13 -1.32 12.20 14.42
N LEU A 14 -1.14 11.13 13.65
CA LEU A 14 -0.16 11.10 12.55
C LEU A 14 -0.79 11.05 11.16
N VAL A 15 -2.11 11.15 11.05
CA VAL A 15 -2.82 10.97 9.78
C VAL A 15 -2.33 11.94 8.69
N GLU A 16 -2.22 13.23 9.02
CA GLU A 16 -1.82 14.20 8.01
C GLU A 16 -0.37 14.01 7.57
N GLU A 17 0.51 13.65 8.49
CA GLU A 17 1.89 13.34 8.16
C GLU A 17 1.98 12.06 7.31
N PHE A 18 1.14 11.06 7.64
CA PHE A 18 1.04 9.84 6.84
C PHE A 18 0.70 10.14 5.38
N VAL A 19 -0.33 10.96 5.16
CA VAL A 19 -0.75 11.31 3.79
C VAL A 19 0.38 11.96 3.02
N GLN A 20 1.09 12.89 3.64
CA GLN A 20 2.24 13.55 3.00
C GLN A 20 3.36 12.55 2.71
N THR A 21 3.65 11.67 3.66
CA THR A 21 4.76 10.72 3.54
C THR A 21 4.47 9.65 2.48
N ILE A 22 3.26 9.09 2.46
CA ILE A 22 2.94 8.05 1.48
C ILE A 22 2.96 8.61 0.05
N ASN A 23 2.56 9.86 -0.13
CA ASN A 23 2.65 10.50 -1.43
C ASN A 23 4.09 10.62 -1.90
N LYS A 24 5.02 10.87 -0.98
CA LYS A 24 6.45 10.89 -1.30
C LYS A 24 7.02 9.50 -1.54
N ALA A 25 6.38 8.48 -0.98
CA ALA A 25 6.83 7.08 -1.11
C ALA A 25 6.33 6.40 -2.38
N PHE A 26 5.26 6.89 -3.00
CA PHE A 26 4.68 6.25 -4.18
C PHE A 26 5.65 6.01 -5.33
N PRO A 27 6.64 6.87 -5.62
CA PRO A 27 7.63 6.54 -6.67
C PRO A 27 8.37 5.23 -6.42
N ILE A 28 8.57 4.82 -5.15
CA ILE A 28 9.19 3.54 -4.82
C ILE A 28 8.31 2.40 -5.29
N LEU A 29 7.00 2.53 -5.12
CA LEU A 29 6.02 1.55 -5.59
C LEU A 29 5.93 1.53 -7.11
N THR A 30 5.84 2.70 -7.73
CA THR A 30 5.61 2.80 -9.18
C THR A 30 6.81 2.35 -10.01
N CYS A 31 8.03 2.42 -9.48
CA CYS A 31 9.18 1.90 -10.21
C CYS A 31 9.41 0.41 -10.00
N SER A 32 8.53 -0.27 -9.25
CA SER A 32 8.62 -1.71 -9.05
C SER A 32 8.08 -2.46 -10.27
N GLU A 33 8.79 -3.53 -10.66
CA GLU A 33 8.38 -4.33 -11.80
C GLU A 33 7.00 -4.94 -11.56
N GLY A 34 6.16 -4.92 -12.58
CA GLY A 34 4.81 -5.47 -12.49
C GLY A 34 3.75 -4.54 -11.93
N HIS A 35 4.15 -3.37 -11.42
CA HIS A 35 3.17 -2.37 -10.97
C HIS A 35 2.43 -1.79 -12.17
N LEU A 36 1.10 -1.80 -12.13
CA LEU A 36 0.25 -1.25 -13.18
C LEU A 36 -0.38 0.08 -12.77
N SER A 37 -1.00 0.11 -11.60
CA SER A 37 -1.64 1.32 -11.08
C SER A 37 -1.89 1.17 -9.58
N HIS A 38 -2.22 2.28 -8.91
CA HIS A 38 -2.60 2.23 -7.50
C HIS A 38 -3.55 3.39 -7.17
N LYS A 39 -4.26 3.22 -6.07
CA LYS A 39 -5.11 4.25 -5.47
C LYS A 39 -5.00 4.17 -3.96
N LEU A 40 -5.03 5.32 -3.32
CA LEU A 40 -5.17 5.39 -1.86
C LEU A 40 -6.57 5.92 -1.56
N LEU A 41 -7.35 5.15 -0.81
CA LEU A 41 -8.70 5.52 -0.43
C LEU A 41 -8.74 5.79 1.06
N ARG A 42 -9.39 6.88 1.47
CA ARG A 42 -9.61 7.19 2.88
C ARG A 42 -11.05 6.88 3.24
N ASN A 43 -11.26 6.19 4.36
CA ASN A 43 -12.59 5.89 4.84
C ASN A 43 -13.24 7.21 5.29
N LYS A 44 -14.44 7.49 4.76
CA LYS A 44 -15.13 8.74 5.03
C LYS A 44 -15.65 8.82 6.46
N GLU A 45 -16.12 7.68 7.00
CA GLU A 45 -16.68 7.61 8.35
C GLU A 45 -15.61 7.45 9.42
N LYS A 46 -14.50 6.76 9.08
CA LYS A 46 -13.39 6.51 10.00
C LYS A 46 -12.11 7.08 9.38
N PRO A 47 -11.79 8.37 9.63
CA PRO A 47 -10.70 9.06 8.92
C PRO A 47 -9.30 8.51 9.16
N THR A 48 -9.12 7.62 10.15
CA THR A 48 -7.84 6.95 10.39
C THR A 48 -7.66 5.68 9.57
N HIS A 49 -8.70 5.26 8.84
CA HIS A 49 -8.69 4.03 8.06
C HIS A 49 -8.49 4.34 6.59
N PHE A 50 -7.52 3.66 5.99
CA PHE A 50 -7.19 3.81 4.57
C PHE A 50 -7.16 2.45 3.91
N ILE A 51 -7.38 2.44 2.60
CA ILE A 51 -7.16 1.26 1.77
C ILE A 51 -6.22 1.66 0.65
N LEU A 52 -5.12 0.93 0.54
CA LEU A 52 -4.23 1.04 -0.62
C LEU A 52 -4.60 -0.08 -1.58
N VAL A 53 -5.02 0.30 -2.78
CA VAL A 53 -5.37 -0.64 -3.85
C VAL A 53 -4.26 -0.57 -4.89
N VAL A 54 -3.64 -1.71 -5.18
CA VAL A 54 -2.56 -1.76 -6.18
C VAL A 54 -2.90 -2.83 -7.21
N HIS A 55 -2.82 -2.48 -8.47
CA HIS A 55 -2.96 -3.43 -9.57
C HIS A 55 -1.56 -3.90 -9.96
N TRP A 56 -1.34 -5.22 -9.89
CA TRP A 56 -0.08 -5.86 -10.25
C TRP A 56 -0.30 -6.73 -11.49
N ASN A 57 0.73 -6.87 -12.30
CA ASN A 57 0.66 -7.74 -13.48
C ASN A 57 0.41 -9.21 -13.07
N GLY A 58 1.05 -9.66 -11.99
CA GLY A 58 0.84 -10.98 -11.43
C GLY A 58 1.06 -10.97 -9.92
N LEU A 59 0.62 -12.02 -9.23
CA LEU A 59 0.77 -12.15 -7.78
C LEU A 59 2.24 -12.17 -7.37
N GLU A 60 3.08 -12.84 -8.14
CA GLU A 60 4.51 -12.94 -7.87
C GLU A 60 5.20 -11.58 -7.95
N ASP A 61 4.71 -10.65 -8.75
CA ASP A 61 5.28 -9.29 -8.81
C ASP A 61 5.16 -8.57 -7.48
N HIS A 62 4.04 -8.81 -6.77
CA HIS A 62 3.86 -8.24 -5.43
C HIS A 62 4.65 -9.03 -4.38
N LEU A 63 4.44 -10.35 -4.30
CA LEU A 63 4.99 -11.16 -3.22
C LEU A 63 6.49 -11.39 -3.36
N ASP A 64 6.96 -11.82 -4.53
CA ASP A 64 8.37 -12.12 -4.75
C ASP A 64 9.14 -10.90 -5.25
N GLY A 65 8.53 -10.12 -6.12
CA GLY A 65 9.16 -8.94 -6.69
C GLY A 65 9.24 -7.79 -5.71
N PHE A 66 8.09 -7.26 -5.27
CA PHE A 66 8.11 -6.07 -4.41
C PHE A 66 8.44 -6.40 -2.95
N VAL A 67 7.68 -7.29 -2.31
CA VAL A 67 7.85 -7.59 -0.88
C VAL A 67 9.24 -8.13 -0.57
N GLY A 68 9.82 -8.90 -1.50
CA GLY A 68 11.17 -9.43 -1.34
C GLY A 68 12.29 -8.45 -1.72
N SER A 69 11.98 -7.22 -2.12
CA SER A 69 12.96 -6.29 -2.69
C SER A 69 13.48 -5.26 -1.69
N ALA A 70 14.60 -4.62 -2.06
CA ALA A 70 15.12 -3.47 -1.33
C ALA A 70 14.12 -2.29 -1.36
N ASN A 71 13.34 -2.17 -2.43
CA ASN A 71 12.31 -1.14 -2.54
C ASN A 71 11.24 -1.32 -1.46
N PHE A 72 10.84 -2.56 -1.17
CA PHE A 72 9.87 -2.79 -0.10
C PHE A 72 10.44 -2.40 1.26
N ARG A 73 11.70 -2.73 1.53
CA ARG A 73 12.35 -2.33 2.79
C ARG A 73 12.34 -0.82 2.95
N LYS A 74 12.61 -0.09 1.89
CA LYS A 74 12.58 1.38 1.89
C LYS A 74 11.16 1.90 2.09
N TRP A 75 10.20 1.36 1.37
CA TRP A 75 8.78 1.68 1.49
C TRP A 75 8.31 1.46 2.94
N ASN A 76 8.57 0.27 3.49
CA ASN A 76 8.16 -0.07 4.83
C ASN A 76 8.84 0.80 5.90
N SER A 77 10.12 1.12 5.71
CA SER A 77 10.84 1.97 6.67
C SER A 77 10.27 3.39 6.74
N MET A 78 9.69 3.88 5.65
CA MET A 78 9.04 5.19 5.61
C MET A 78 7.67 5.19 6.26
N LEU A 79 6.94 4.08 6.21
CA LEU A 79 5.51 4.05 6.52
C LEU A 79 5.15 3.34 7.82
N ARG A 80 5.97 2.38 8.28
CA ARG A 80 5.57 1.51 9.39
C ARG A 80 5.26 2.24 10.70
N ARG A 81 5.90 3.39 10.94
CA ARG A 81 5.69 4.15 12.18
C ARG A 81 4.29 4.75 12.31
N PHE A 82 3.60 4.86 11.17
CA PHE A 82 2.25 5.43 11.14
C PHE A 82 1.16 4.42 11.47
N PHE A 83 1.47 3.13 11.33
CA PHE A 83 0.46 2.09 11.45
C PHE A 83 0.08 1.83 12.90
N ASP A 84 -1.24 1.76 13.13
CA ASP A 84 -1.81 1.29 14.37
C ASP A 84 -2.23 -0.16 14.14
N GLY A 85 -1.36 -1.09 14.54
CA GLY A 85 -1.48 -2.50 14.20
C GLY A 85 -0.83 -2.83 12.84
N HIS A 86 -0.97 -4.07 12.42
CA HIS A 86 -0.41 -4.52 11.15
C HIS A 86 -1.36 -4.28 9.99
N PRO A 87 -0.86 -3.87 8.82
CA PRO A 87 -1.69 -3.84 7.62
C PRO A 87 -2.28 -5.22 7.32
N LYS A 88 -3.52 -5.23 6.84
CA LYS A 88 -4.19 -6.46 6.42
C LYS A 88 -4.24 -6.48 4.90
N VAL A 89 -3.52 -7.42 4.31
CA VAL A 89 -3.36 -7.50 2.85
C VAL A 89 -4.11 -8.70 2.31
N SER A 90 -4.91 -8.47 1.28
CA SER A 90 -5.61 -9.52 0.55
C SER A 90 -5.43 -9.29 -0.94
N HIS A 91 -5.60 -10.34 -1.72
CA HIS A 91 -5.47 -10.27 -3.17
C HIS A 91 -6.78 -10.69 -3.81
N TYR A 92 -7.13 -10.00 -4.88
CA TYR A 92 -8.38 -10.20 -5.60
C TYR A 92 -8.12 -10.33 -7.08
N ILE A 93 -8.99 -11.06 -7.75
CA ILE A 93 -9.04 -11.07 -9.21
C ILE A 93 -10.39 -10.53 -9.63
N GLU A 94 -10.44 -9.88 -10.79
CA GLU A 94 -11.71 -9.40 -11.30
C GLU A 94 -12.57 -10.60 -11.74
N HIS A 95 -13.84 -10.54 -11.41
CA HIS A 95 -14.80 -11.60 -11.75
C HIS A 95 -15.83 -11.04 -12.73
N ASP A 96 -16.04 -11.77 -13.82
CA ASP A 96 -17.01 -11.38 -14.85
C ASP A 96 -18.46 -11.55 -14.39
#